data_a4fef4d917f250fbcbb399c5d71c5f4d
#
_entry.id   a4fef4d917f250fbcbb399c5d71c5f4d
#
_cell.length_a   1.000
_cell.length_b   1.000
_cell.length_c   1.000
_cell.angle_alpha   90.00
_cell.angle_beta   90.00
_cell.angle_gamma   90.00
#
_symmetry.space_group_name_H-M   'P 1'
#
loop_
_entity.id
_entity.type
_entity.pdbx_description
1 polymer ?
#
loop_
_entity_poly.entity_id
_entity_poly.type
_entity_poly.pdbx_seq_one_letter_code
_entity_poly.pdbx_strand_id
1 'polypeptide(L)'
;MNSLNENSINFMKSELKKAQIAVTNNESGREAVDFNIKLKNGNQYQLFFKSIDFGTERAIKIPKQDLGDLNENLLIGLVLLIDIEAKVLYLIPSTVFLNPNSIFKSNDVMLEHLSNWEISIYTNAIPELSKYALENMIDKL
;
A
#
# COMPACT_ATOMS: atom_id res chain seq x y z
N MET A 1 -6.10 -17.73 -8.61
CA MET A 1 -5.53 -16.80 -7.64
C MET A 1 -4.21 -17.34 -7.09
N ASN A 2 -3.25 -16.47 -6.94
CA ASN A 2 -1.93 -16.80 -6.43
C ASN A 2 -2.00 -17.01 -4.91
N SER A 3 -1.56 -18.16 -4.39
CA SER A 3 -1.56 -18.44 -2.95
C SER A 3 -0.71 -17.44 -2.17
N LEU A 4 0.36 -16.91 -2.79
CA LEU A 4 1.20 -15.88 -2.19
C LEU A 4 0.40 -14.59 -1.94
N ASN A 5 -0.47 -14.23 -2.88
CA ASN A 5 -1.33 -13.06 -2.73
C ASN A 5 -2.36 -13.27 -1.62
N GLU A 6 -2.94 -14.47 -1.52
CA GLU A 6 -3.87 -14.80 -0.43
C GLU A 6 -3.19 -14.70 0.92
N ASN A 7 -1.96 -15.22 1.03
CA ASN A 7 -1.20 -15.16 2.27
C ASN A 7 -0.91 -13.72 2.67
N SER A 8 -0.60 -12.86 1.70
CA SER A 8 -0.35 -11.44 1.95
C SER A 8 -1.61 -10.72 2.44
N ILE A 9 -2.75 -11.02 1.82
CA ILE A 9 -4.04 -10.44 2.24
C ILE A 9 -4.40 -10.89 3.66
N ASN A 10 -4.22 -12.17 3.95
CA ASN A 10 -4.50 -12.71 5.27
C ASN A 10 -3.58 -12.09 6.33
N PHE A 11 -2.32 -11.89 5.99
CA PHE A 11 -1.37 -11.20 6.87
C PHE A 11 -1.84 -9.77 7.15
N MET A 12 -2.21 -9.03 6.11
CA MET A 12 -2.72 -7.67 6.24
C MET A 12 -3.92 -7.62 7.17
N LYS A 13 -4.92 -8.49 6.93
CA LYS A 13 -6.12 -8.52 7.74
C LYS A 13 -5.83 -8.87 9.19
N SER A 14 -4.90 -9.79 9.42
CA SER A 14 -4.49 -10.18 10.76
C SER A 14 -3.82 -9.04 11.51
N GLU A 15 -2.91 -8.32 10.85
CA GLU A 15 -2.21 -7.19 11.45
C GLU A 15 -3.16 -6.04 11.77
N LEU A 16 -4.09 -5.75 10.87
CA LEU A 16 -5.10 -4.70 11.10
C LEU A 16 -6.03 -5.08 12.25
N LYS A 17 -6.42 -6.35 12.33
CA LYS A 17 -7.26 -6.84 13.43
C LYS A 17 -6.55 -6.69 14.78
N LYS A 18 -5.27 -7.02 14.84
CA LYS A 18 -4.47 -6.85 16.07
C LYS A 18 -4.43 -5.40 16.51
N ALA A 19 -4.44 -4.47 15.56
CA ALA A 19 -4.45 -3.03 15.82
C ALA A 19 -5.87 -2.49 16.06
N GLN A 20 -6.88 -3.36 16.09
CA GLN A 20 -8.29 -3.01 16.27
C GLN A 20 -8.83 -2.11 15.15
N ILE A 21 -8.39 -2.38 13.93
CA ILE A 21 -8.85 -1.71 12.72
C ILE A 21 -9.79 -2.64 11.99
N ALA A 22 -11.01 -2.19 11.73
CA ALA A 22 -12.01 -2.96 10.99
C ALA A 22 -11.71 -2.92 9.50
N VAL A 23 -11.80 -4.07 8.83
CA VAL A 23 -11.55 -4.19 7.40
C VAL A 23 -12.79 -4.74 6.73
N THR A 24 -13.24 -4.08 5.67
CA THR A 24 -14.34 -4.57 4.84
C THR A 24 -13.94 -4.52 3.38
N ASN A 25 -14.57 -5.35 2.58
CA ASN A 25 -14.35 -5.32 1.13
C ASN A 25 -14.94 -4.02 0.59
N ASN A 26 -14.31 -3.47 -0.44
CA ASN A 26 -14.81 -2.27 -1.08
C ASN A 26 -16.01 -2.61 -1.97
N GLU A 27 -17.17 -2.05 -1.64
CA GLU A 27 -18.40 -2.22 -2.41
C GLU A 27 -18.82 -0.93 -3.10
N SER A 28 -17.99 0.12 -3.02
CA SER A 28 -18.36 1.43 -3.55
C SER A 28 -18.24 1.55 -5.06
N GLY A 29 -17.80 0.50 -5.75
CA GLY A 29 -17.68 0.51 -7.21
C GLY A 29 -16.41 1.12 -7.77
N ARG A 30 -15.50 1.58 -6.92
CA ARG A 30 -14.20 2.08 -7.39
C ARG A 30 -13.29 0.87 -7.62
N GLU A 31 -12.93 0.62 -8.86
CA GLU A 31 -12.24 -0.60 -9.28
C GLU A 31 -10.90 -0.84 -8.61
N ALA A 32 -10.16 0.22 -8.31
CA ALA A 32 -8.80 0.07 -7.80
C ALA A 32 -8.71 -0.04 -6.28
N VAL A 33 -9.79 0.19 -5.56
CA VAL A 33 -9.78 0.10 -4.10
C VAL A 33 -10.24 -1.28 -3.68
N ASP A 34 -9.34 -2.01 -3.04
CA ASP A 34 -9.60 -3.40 -2.63
C ASP A 34 -10.40 -3.49 -1.34
N PHE A 35 -10.14 -2.59 -0.40
CA PHE A 35 -10.70 -2.66 0.94
C PHE A 35 -11.02 -1.28 1.50
N ASN A 36 -11.91 -1.26 2.48
CA ASN A 36 -12.15 -0.08 3.31
C ASN A 36 -11.70 -0.43 4.73
N ILE A 37 -11.06 0.49 5.40
CA ILE A 37 -10.67 0.31 6.80
C ILE A 37 -11.26 1.41 7.67
N LYS A 38 -11.58 1.05 8.91
CA LYS A 38 -12.11 2.01 9.88
C LYS A 38 -11.32 1.86 11.17
N LEU A 39 -10.75 2.96 11.62
CA LEU A 39 -9.96 2.99 12.83
C LEU A 39 -10.86 3.11 14.07
N LYS A 40 -10.26 2.86 15.22
CA LYS A 40 -10.93 2.97 16.52
C LYS A 40 -11.50 4.37 16.77
N ASN A 41 -10.81 5.41 16.29
CA ASN A 41 -11.25 6.80 16.42
C ASN A 41 -12.38 7.18 15.47
N GLY A 42 -12.82 6.24 14.61
CA GLY A 42 -13.89 6.48 13.65
C GLY A 42 -13.43 6.91 12.27
N ASN A 43 -12.16 7.24 12.09
CA ASN A 43 -11.64 7.63 10.78
C ASN A 43 -11.67 6.44 9.82
N GLN A 44 -12.02 6.73 8.57
CA GLN A 44 -12.15 5.72 7.53
C GLN A 44 -11.22 6.03 6.36
N TYR A 45 -10.67 4.96 5.77
CA TYR A 45 -9.75 5.07 4.65
C TYR A 45 -10.06 3.99 3.61
N GLN A 46 -9.76 4.31 2.36
CA GLN A 46 -9.77 3.33 1.27
C GLN A 46 -8.36 2.75 1.15
N LEU A 47 -8.26 1.46 0.91
CA LEU A 47 -6.98 0.76 0.88
C LEU A 47 -6.76 0.10 -0.48
N PHE A 48 -5.71 0.51 -1.17
CA PHE A 48 -5.25 -0.11 -2.40
C PHE A 48 -4.15 -1.11 -2.01
N PHE A 49 -4.42 -2.40 -2.18
CA PHE A 49 -3.52 -3.45 -1.69
C PHE A 49 -2.46 -3.84 -2.71
N LYS A 50 -1.22 -3.97 -2.25
CA LYS A 50 -0.11 -4.50 -3.02
C LYS A 50 0.80 -5.34 -2.12
N SER A 51 1.50 -6.29 -2.74
CA SER A 51 2.52 -7.08 -2.04
C SER A 51 3.76 -7.19 -2.91
N ILE A 52 4.90 -7.35 -2.28
CA ILE A 52 6.18 -7.50 -2.98
C ILE A 52 7.08 -8.45 -2.19
N ASP A 53 7.75 -9.35 -2.89
CA ASP A 53 8.78 -10.20 -2.28
C ASP A 53 10.14 -9.56 -2.55
N PHE A 54 10.79 -9.12 -1.47
CA PHE A 54 12.06 -8.42 -1.52
C PHE A 54 13.19 -9.29 -2.12
N GLY A 55 13.04 -10.60 -2.06
CA GLY A 55 14.00 -11.52 -2.63
C GLY A 55 14.00 -11.54 -4.16
N THR A 56 12.87 -11.20 -4.79
CA THR A 56 12.71 -11.30 -6.24
C THR A 56 12.47 -9.97 -6.94
N GLU A 57 11.92 -8.98 -6.24
CA GLU A 57 11.58 -7.70 -6.83
C GLU A 57 12.03 -6.54 -5.93
N ARG A 58 12.32 -5.39 -6.55
CA ARG A 58 12.78 -4.20 -5.84
C ARG A 58 11.90 -2.99 -6.10
N ALA A 59 10.85 -3.15 -6.88
CA ALA A 59 9.95 -2.03 -7.18
C ALA A 59 8.56 -2.54 -7.49
N ILE A 60 7.56 -1.72 -7.14
CA ILE A 60 6.17 -1.94 -7.47
C ILE A 60 5.71 -0.77 -8.32
N LYS A 61 5.09 -1.06 -9.46
CA LYS A 61 4.49 -0.03 -10.31
C LYS A 61 2.98 -0.09 -10.17
N ILE A 62 2.37 1.06 -9.96
CA ILE A 62 0.93 1.21 -9.82
C ILE A 62 0.46 2.13 -10.95
N PRO A 63 -0.33 1.61 -11.91
CA PRO A 63 -0.86 2.49 -12.96
C PRO A 63 -1.60 3.67 -12.34
N LYS A 64 -1.28 4.89 -12.77
CA LYS A 64 -1.93 6.09 -12.24
C LYS A 64 -3.44 6.04 -12.41
N GLN A 65 -3.86 5.48 -13.54
CA GLN A 65 -5.27 5.30 -13.86
C GLN A 65 -5.97 4.39 -12.83
N ASP A 66 -5.29 3.35 -12.35
CA ASP A 66 -5.86 2.40 -11.38
C ASP A 66 -6.00 3.03 -10.00
N LEU A 67 -4.97 3.76 -9.56
CA LEU A 67 -5.00 4.37 -8.24
C LEU A 67 -6.00 5.53 -8.18
N GLY A 68 -6.12 6.27 -9.26
CA GLY A 68 -7.00 7.42 -9.32
C GLY A 68 -6.42 8.63 -8.61
N ASP A 69 -7.29 9.50 -8.12
CA ASP A 69 -6.88 10.75 -7.49
C ASP A 69 -6.20 10.51 -6.14
N LEU A 70 -5.05 11.15 -5.95
CA LEU A 70 -4.34 11.09 -4.67
C LEU A 70 -5.10 11.94 -3.65
N ASN A 71 -5.36 11.38 -2.49
CA ASN A 71 -6.04 12.12 -1.42
C ASN A 71 -5.73 11.49 -0.06
N GLU A 72 -6.08 12.22 1.00
CA GLU A 72 -5.76 11.83 2.36
C GLU A 72 -6.49 10.56 2.83
N ASN A 73 -7.59 10.21 2.18
CA ASN A 73 -8.39 9.04 2.56
C ASN A 73 -8.01 7.79 1.78
N LEU A 74 -7.05 7.89 0.88
CA LEU A 74 -6.58 6.77 0.09
C LEU A 74 -5.19 6.35 0.55
N LEU A 75 -5.08 5.12 1.03
CA LEU A 75 -3.82 4.54 1.49
C LEU A 75 -3.44 3.38 0.58
N ILE A 76 -2.14 3.14 0.48
CA ILE A 76 -1.62 1.96 -0.17
C ILE A 76 -1.22 0.99 0.94
N GLY A 77 -1.88 -0.17 0.97
CA GLY A 77 -1.51 -1.24 1.91
C GLY A 77 -0.50 -2.14 1.24
N LEU A 78 0.74 -2.05 1.67
CA LEU A 78 1.84 -2.80 1.07
C LEU A 78 2.36 -3.84 2.06
N VAL A 79 2.31 -5.11 1.65
CA VAL A 79 2.89 -6.20 2.44
C VAL A 79 4.25 -6.54 1.84
N LEU A 80 5.29 -6.45 2.67
CA LEU A 80 6.64 -6.85 2.31
C LEU A 80 6.84 -8.29 2.71
N LEU A 81 7.19 -9.14 1.73
CA LEU A 81 7.58 -10.52 1.98
C LEU A 81 9.09 -10.66 1.82
N ILE A 82 9.67 -11.56 2.61
CA ILE A 82 11.07 -11.95 2.49
C ILE A 82 11.07 -13.48 2.46
N ASP A 83 11.62 -14.05 1.40
CA ASP A 83 11.61 -15.49 1.18
C ASP A 83 10.18 -16.06 1.28
N ILE A 84 9.25 -15.41 0.57
CA ILE A 84 7.84 -15.74 0.49
C ILE A 84 7.07 -15.63 1.82
N GLU A 85 7.70 -15.20 2.89
CA GLU A 85 7.03 -14.96 4.17
C GLU A 85 6.68 -13.48 4.34
N ALA A 86 5.43 -13.19 4.67
CA ALA A 86 4.99 -11.83 4.96
C ALA A 86 5.62 -11.34 6.27
N LYS A 87 6.28 -10.20 6.23
CA LYS A 87 7.02 -9.65 7.36
C LYS A 87 6.47 -8.32 7.88
N VAL A 88 6.10 -7.43 7.00
CA VAL A 88 5.71 -6.06 7.39
C VAL A 88 4.51 -5.62 6.58
N LEU A 89 3.58 -4.93 7.25
CA LEU A 89 2.50 -4.21 6.59
C LEU A 89 2.80 -2.71 6.69
N TYR A 90 2.86 -2.06 5.54
CA TYR A 90 2.97 -0.60 5.46
C TYR A 90 1.62 -0.01 5.08
N LEU A 91 1.26 1.10 5.71
CA LEU A 91 0.10 1.91 5.31
C LEU A 91 0.65 3.24 4.79
N ILE A 92 0.71 3.36 3.49
CA ILE A 92 1.35 4.50 2.83
C ILE A 92 0.29 5.45 2.30
N PRO A 93 0.24 6.70 2.78
CA PRO A 93 -0.70 7.67 2.22
C PRO A 93 -0.43 7.89 0.73
N SER A 94 -1.47 7.86 -0.09
CA SER A 94 -1.30 8.08 -1.53
C SER A 94 -0.68 9.45 -1.83
N THR A 95 -0.83 10.40 -0.93
CA THR A 95 -0.29 11.75 -1.07
C THR A 95 1.23 11.82 -1.08
N VAL A 96 1.93 10.74 -0.71
CA VAL A 96 3.41 10.70 -0.83
C VAL A 96 3.86 10.96 -2.26
N PHE A 97 3.03 10.60 -3.24
CA PHE A 97 3.38 10.80 -4.65
C PHE A 97 3.24 12.25 -5.12
N LEU A 98 2.65 13.13 -4.32
CA LEU A 98 2.59 14.57 -4.65
C LEU A 98 3.97 15.21 -4.64
N ASN A 99 4.91 14.64 -3.91
CA ASN A 99 6.29 15.12 -3.84
C ASN A 99 7.22 13.93 -4.09
N PRO A 100 7.41 13.53 -5.36
CA PRO A 100 8.22 12.36 -5.69
C PRO A 100 9.65 12.45 -5.17
N ASN A 101 10.21 11.29 -4.82
CA ASN A 101 11.58 11.19 -4.32
C ASN A 101 12.20 9.88 -4.81
N SER A 102 13.28 9.43 -4.19
CA SER A 102 13.97 8.21 -4.61
C SER A 102 13.20 6.93 -4.30
N ILE A 103 12.21 7.01 -3.41
CA ILE A 103 11.39 5.85 -3.02
C ILE A 103 10.04 5.88 -3.75
N PHE A 104 9.37 7.04 -3.74
CA PHE A 104 8.06 7.23 -4.34
C PHE A 104 8.21 8.03 -5.62
N LYS A 105 8.11 7.36 -6.75
CA LYS A 105 8.43 7.95 -8.05
C LYS A 105 7.20 8.12 -8.93
N SER A 106 7.28 9.10 -9.82
CA SER A 106 6.28 9.33 -10.84
C SER A 106 6.91 9.03 -12.20
N ASN A 107 6.37 8.06 -12.92
CA ASN A 107 6.84 7.68 -14.24
C ASN A 107 5.81 8.10 -15.28
N ASP A 108 6.00 9.28 -15.87
CA ASP A 108 5.12 9.79 -16.92
C ASP A 108 5.64 9.36 -18.27
N VAL A 109 4.75 8.83 -19.10
CA VAL A 109 5.07 8.45 -20.47
C VAL A 109 4.16 9.20 -21.42
N MET A 110 4.55 9.22 -22.72
CA MET A 110 3.81 9.97 -23.74
C MET A 110 2.33 9.58 -23.81
N LEU A 111 2.03 8.30 -23.63
CA LEU A 111 0.64 7.83 -23.52
C LEU A 111 0.25 7.84 -22.05
N GLU A 112 -0.55 8.82 -21.67
CA GLU A 112 -0.89 9.08 -20.28
C GLU A 112 -1.43 7.86 -19.54
N HIS A 113 -2.24 7.03 -20.22
CA HIS A 113 -2.81 5.85 -19.59
C HIS A 113 -1.78 4.76 -19.25
N LEU A 114 -0.53 4.90 -19.71
CA LEU A 114 0.56 4.00 -19.38
C LEU A 114 1.46 4.55 -18.28
N SER A 115 1.19 5.78 -17.81
CA SER A 115 1.94 6.36 -16.71
C SER A 115 1.68 5.63 -15.40
N ASN A 116 2.68 5.56 -14.54
CA ASN A 116 2.55 4.86 -13.28
C ASN A 116 3.28 5.56 -12.14
N TRP A 117 2.83 5.24 -10.94
CA TRP A 117 3.56 5.53 -9.72
C TRP A 117 4.46 4.34 -9.43
N GLU A 118 5.60 4.58 -8.85
CA GLU A 118 6.53 3.50 -8.52
C GLU A 118 7.00 3.63 -7.08
N ILE A 119 7.00 2.51 -6.36
CA ILE A 119 7.60 2.42 -5.03
C ILE A 119 8.86 1.59 -5.17
N SER A 120 10.01 2.21 -4.95
CA SER A 120 11.31 1.54 -5.03
C SER A 120 11.73 1.07 -3.65
N ILE A 121 11.98 -0.22 -3.52
CA ILE A 121 12.35 -0.84 -2.24
C ILE A 121 13.78 -1.36 -2.36
N TYR A 122 14.70 -0.65 -1.73
CA TYR A 122 16.11 -1.03 -1.70
C TYR A 122 16.60 -0.95 -0.25
N THR A 123 17.73 -1.60 0.02
CA THR A 123 18.20 -1.75 1.39
C THR A 123 18.25 -0.43 2.16
N ASN A 124 18.79 0.62 1.54
CA ASN A 124 18.91 1.92 2.19
C ASN A 124 17.57 2.66 2.32
N ALA A 125 16.52 2.21 1.64
CA ALA A 125 15.18 2.79 1.75
C ALA A 125 14.39 2.23 2.93
N ILE A 126 14.77 1.07 3.44
CA ILE A 126 14.02 0.40 4.50
C ILE A 126 13.81 1.28 5.75
N PRO A 127 14.84 1.99 6.27
CA PRO A 127 14.61 2.87 7.41
C PRO A 127 13.59 3.97 7.13
N GLU A 128 13.58 4.51 5.92
CA GLU A 128 12.62 5.55 5.52
C GLU A 128 11.21 4.95 5.38
N LEU A 129 11.11 3.77 4.78
CA LEU A 129 9.84 3.06 4.65
C LEU A 129 9.23 2.68 6.00
N SER A 130 10.07 2.44 7.01
CA SER A 130 9.59 2.05 8.33
C SER A 130 8.67 3.09 8.96
N LYS A 131 8.73 4.33 8.52
CA LYS A 131 7.80 5.39 8.96
C LYS A 131 6.36 5.03 8.64
N TYR A 132 6.16 4.25 7.61
CA TYR A 132 4.84 3.85 7.13
C TYR A 132 4.41 2.47 7.62
N ALA A 133 5.23 1.80 8.43
CA ALA A 133 4.83 0.55 9.06
C ALA A 133 3.57 0.81 9.91
N LEU A 134 2.68 -0.17 9.97
CA LEU A 134 1.40 -0.04 10.67
C LEU A 134 1.57 0.54 12.08
N GLU A 135 2.52 0.03 12.84
CA GLU A 135 2.77 0.46 14.22
C GLU A 135 3.13 1.94 14.34
N ASN A 136 3.74 2.51 13.29
CA ASN A 136 4.15 3.91 13.27
C ASN A 136 3.08 4.81 12.66
N MET A 137 2.17 4.24 11.88
CA MET A 137 1.13 5.02 11.21
C MET A 137 -0.16 5.11 12.02
N ILE A 138 -0.40 4.16 12.90
CA ILE A 138 -1.68 4.05 13.61
C ILE A 138 -2.03 5.32 14.38
N ASP A 139 -1.04 6.01 14.92
CA ASP A 139 -1.26 7.25 15.67
C ASP A 139 -1.41 8.48 14.77
N LYS A 140 -1.12 8.33 13.49
CA LYS A 140 -1.18 9.44 12.51
C LYS A 140 -2.45 9.42 11.67
N LEU A 141 -3.20 8.33 11.72
CA LEU A 141 -4.41 8.17 10.92
C LEU A 141 -5.68 8.63 11.60
#